data_a939f2a0ae82d03055405a564d2ac562
#
_entry.id   a939f2a0ae82d03055405a564d2ac562
#
_cell.length_a   1.000
_cell.length_b   1.000
_cell.length_c   1.000
_cell.angle_alpha   90.00
_cell.angle_beta   90.00
_cell.angle_gamma   90.00
#
_symmetry.space_group_name_H-M   'P 1'
#
loop_
_entity.id
_entity.type
_entity.pdbx_description
1 polymer ?
#
loop_
_entity_poly.entity_id
_entity_poly.type
_entity_poly.pdbx_seq_one_letter_code
_entity_poly.pdbx_strand_id
1 'polypeptide(L)'
;GAQTIGISLALTIPETLEEKELQELMRGIDDTCRELSIQISGGHTEISSRVTVPVISVTAFGYLKQKRVYESPSKEYDIIMSKFAAVEGTAILLETESEKLQKTYTQSFLSGAAECAEHLSVRKEAAIAVESGVYAMHDLHQGGIFGALWELSRQIGVGLNVDLKKIPILQETVEICECLGVNPYQLISGGALLM
;
A
#
# COMPACT_ATOMS: atom_id res chain seq x y z
N GLY A 1 -6.92 -12.28 -7.85
CA GLY A 1 -6.80 -13.34 -8.87
C GLY A 1 -6.94 -12.82 -10.30
N ALA A 2 -7.01 -11.51 -10.53
CA ALA A 2 -6.98 -10.93 -11.86
C ALA A 2 -5.55 -10.81 -12.38
N GLN A 3 -5.36 -11.00 -13.67
CA GLN A 3 -4.11 -10.72 -14.36
C GLN A 3 -4.20 -9.31 -14.95
N THR A 4 -3.46 -8.37 -14.40
CA THR A 4 -3.36 -7.01 -14.93
C THR A 4 -2.64 -7.04 -16.28
N ILE A 5 -3.17 -6.35 -17.29
CA ILE A 5 -2.57 -6.24 -18.63
C ILE A 5 -2.18 -4.82 -18.97
N GLY A 6 -2.76 -3.84 -18.33
CA GLY A 6 -2.46 -2.45 -18.61
C GLY A 6 -2.99 -1.50 -17.57
N ILE A 7 -2.53 -0.25 -17.70
CA ILE A 7 -2.95 0.88 -16.89
C ILE A 7 -3.33 2.07 -17.78
N SER A 8 -4.20 2.90 -17.25
CA SER A 8 -4.47 4.26 -17.75
C SER A 8 -4.03 5.25 -16.68
N LEU A 9 -3.37 6.34 -17.09
CA LEU A 9 -2.78 7.35 -16.21
C LEU A 9 -3.52 8.69 -16.38
N ALA A 10 -3.87 9.34 -15.29
CA ALA A 10 -4.24 10.74 -15.27
C ALA A 10 -3.25 11.50 -14.38
N LEU A 11 -2.54 12.45 -14.98
CA LEU A 11 -1.56 13.29 -14.31
C LEU A 11 -2.04 14.72 -14.28
N THR A 12 -2.06 15.32 -13.09
CA THR A 12 -2.21 16.77 -12.93
C THR A 12 -0.89 17.28 -12.34
N ILE A 13 -0.20 18.12 -13.10
CA ILE A 13 1.13 18.60 -12.73
C ILE A 13 1.12 20.11 -12.48
N PRO A 14 1.91 20.63 -11.52
CA PRO A 14 2.03 22.06 -11.30
C PRO A 14 2.72 22.78 -12.46
N GLU A 15 2.40 24.05 -12.65
CA GLU A 15 3.06 24.91 -13.66
C GLU A 15 4.57 25.05 -13.41
N THR A 16 5.02 24.80 -12.18
CA THR A 16 6.42 24.91 -11.76
C THR A 16 7.24 23.65 -12.01
N LEU A 17 6.61 22.55 -12.43
CA LEU A 17 7.32 21.28 -12.68
C LEU A 17 8.19 21.43 -13.94
N GLU A 18 9.47 21.12 -13.81
CA GLU A 18 10.39 21.13 -14.93
C GLU A 18 10.17 19.90 -15.85
N GLU A 19 10.43 20.06 -17.13
CA GLU A 19 10.32 18.97 -18.11
C GLU A 19 11.16 17.74 -17.73
N LYS A 20 12.34 17.97 -17.15
CA LYS A 20 13.23 16.91 -16.70
C LYS A 20 12.60 16.07 -15.58
N GLU A 21 11.95 16.71 -14.61
CA GLU A 21 11.25 16.04 -13.51
C GLU A 21 10.08 15.19 -14.02
N LEU A 22 9.32 15.73 -14.99
CA LEU A 22 8.26 14.96 -15.65
C LEU A 22 8.81 13.75 -16.39
N GLN A 23 9.93 13.90 -17.10
CA GLN A 23 10.59 12.79 -17.79
C GLN A 23 11.08 11.71 -16.81
N GLU A 24 11.64 12.10 -15.67
CA GLU A 24 12.08 11.17 -14.61
C GLU A 24 10.87 10.42 -14.02
N LEU A 25 9.78 11.13 -13.73
CA LEU A 25 8.53 10.53 -13.25
C LEU A 25 7.98 9.51 -14.25
N MET A 26 7.87 9.88 -15.52
CA MET A 26 7.36 8.99 -16.56
C MET A 26 8.27 7.79 -16.81
N ARG A 27 9.59 7.96 -16.68
CA ARG A 27 10.54 6.85 -16.78
C ARG A 27 10.33 5.85 -15.62
N GLY A 28 10.19 6.31 -14.39
CA GLY A 28 9.91 5.43 -13.25
C GLY A 28 8.62 4.63 -13.42
N ILE A 29 7.56 5.25 -13.97
CA ILE A 29 6.31 4.56 -14.29
C ILE A 29 6.51 3.52 -15.38
N ASP A 30 7.22 3.85 -16.47
CA ASP A 30 7.49 2.93 -17.59
C ASP A 30 8.35 1.75 -17.15
N ASP A 31 9.40 1.97 -16.37
CA ASP A 31 10.26 0.93 -15.82
C ASP A 31 9.46 -0.05 -14.94
N THR A 32 8.60 0.46 -14.07
CA THR A 32 7.69 -0.36 -13.26
C THR A 32 6.73 -1.16 -14.14
N CYS A 33 6.14 -0.55 -15.16
CA CYS A 33 5.25 -1.25 -16.09
C CYS A 33 5.96 -2.37 -16.84
N ARG A 34 7.20 -2.16 -17.26
CA ARG A 34 8.04 -3.18 -17.91
C ARG A 34 8.35 -4.34 -16.97
N GLU A 35 8.77 -4.04 -15.74
CA GLU A 35 9.02 -5.06 -14.72
C GLU A 35 7.77 -5.93 -14.48
N LEU A 36 6.60 -5.29 -14.43
CA LEU A 36 5.33 -5.96 -14.21
C LEU A 36 4.76 -6.62 -15.48
N SER A 37 5.38 -6.42 -16.64
CA SER A 37 4.89 -6.89 -17.95
C SER A 37 3.47 -6.39 -18.26
N ILE A 38 3.18 -5.13 -17.95
CA ILE A 38 1.93 -4.43 -18.23
C ILE A 38 2.17 -3.25 -19.16
N GLN A 39 1.13 -2.74 -19.82
CA GLN A 39 1.24 -1.64 -20.78
C GLN A 39 0.55 -0.37 -20.26
N ILE A 40 1.14 0.78 -20.55
CA ILE A 40 0.43 2.06 -20.46
C ILE A 40 -0.43 2.18 -21.72
N SER A 41 -1.75 2.07 -21.56
CA SER A 41 -2.69 2.04 -22.69
C SER A 41 -3.17 3.44 -23.10
N GLY A 42 -2.90 4.44 -22.27
CA GLY A 42 -3.28 5.84 -22.50
C GLY A 42 -3.52 6.58 -21.21
N GLY A 43 -4.10 7.74 -21.33
CA GLY A 43 -4.39 8.60 -20.19
C GLY A 43 -4.50 10.06 -20.59
N HIS A 44 -4.30 10.94 -19.61
CA HIS A 44 -4.37 12.38 -19.77
C HIS A 44 -3.30 13.05 -18.91
N THR A 45 -2.70 14.13 -19.42
CA THR A 45 -1.80 14.99 -18.63
C THR A 45 -2.32 16.41 -18.71
N GLU A 46 -2.51 17.01 -17.56
CA GLU A 46 -3.00 18.39 -17.39
C GLU A 46 -2.01 19.19 -16.56
N ILE A 47 -1.76 20.45 -16.99
CA ILE A 47 -1.00 21.43 -16.20
C ILE A 47 -2.02 22.29 -15.47
N SER A 48 -1.82 22.47 -14.14
CA SER A 48 -2.75 23.23 -13.33
C SER A 48 -2.03 24.06 -12.25
N SER A 49 -2.42 25.32 -12.16
CA SER A 49 -1.99 26.20 -11.04
C SER A 49 -2.62 25.87 -9.67
N ARG A 50 -3.54 24.90 -9.65
CA ARG A 50 -4.26 24.50 -8.43
C ARG A 50 -3.56 23.42 -7.64
N VAL A 51 -2.52 22.80 -8.20
CA VAL A 51 -1.69 21.80 -7.52
C VAL A 51 -0.28 22.32 -7.32
N THR A 52 0.34 21.97 -6.22
CA THR A 52 1.74 22.35 -5.89
C THR A 52 2.71 21.20 -6.06
N VAL A 53 2.19 19.99 -6.18
CA VAL A 53 2.93 18.74 -6.42
C VAL A 53 2.21 17.93 -7.48
N PRO A 54 2.91 17.06 -8.23
CA PRO A 54 2.25 16.15 -9.17
C PRO A 54 1.22 15.25 -8.47
N VAL A 55 0.03 15.16 -9.06
CA VAL A 55 -1.02 14.24 -8.64
C VAL A 55 -1.19 13.18 -9.72
N ILE A 56 -1.03 11.92 -9.34
CA ILE A 56 -1.10 10.78 -10.26
C ILE A 56 -2.27 9.89 -9.86
N SER A 57 -3.18 9.65 -10.80
CA SER A 57 -4.24 8.67 -10.68
C SER A 57 -4.01 7.53 -11.65
N VAL A 58 -4.01 6.30 -11.15
CA VAL A 58 -3.74 5.09 -11.94
C VAL A 58 -4.98 4.21 -11.92
N THR A 59 -5.47 3.85 -13.11
CA THR A 59 -6.51 2.84 -13.27
C THR A 59 -5.92 1.60 -13.90
N ALA A 60 -5.88 0.49 -13.17
CA ALA A 60 -5.43 -0.80 -13.68
C ALA A 60 -6.61 -1.61 -14.23
N PHE A 61 -6.41 -2.32 -15.34
CA PHE A 61 -7.38 -3.23 -15.91
C PHE A 61 -6.71 -4.53 -16.37
N GLY A 62 -7.51 -5.59 -16.43
CA GLY A 62 -6.98 -6.92 -16.74
C GLY A 62 -8.06 -7.98 -16.89
N TYR A 63 -7.62 -9.22 -16.99
CA TYR A 63 -8.50 -10.38 -17.10
C TYR A 63 -8.72 -11.04 -15.75
N LEU A 64 -9.97 -11.32 -15.44
CA LEU A 64 -10.35 -12.14 -14.30
C LEU A 64 -10.73 -13.54 -14.83
N LYS A 65 -9.94 -14.56 -14.49
CA LYS A 65 -10.21 -15.94 -14.94
C LYS A 65 -11.49 -16.52 -14.31
N GLN A 66 -11.75 -16.19 -13.06
CA GLN A 66 -12.93 -16.63 -12.33
C GLN A 66 -13.39 -15.57 -11.35
N LYS A 67 -14.65 -15.17 -11.45
CA LYS A 67 -15.24 -14.23 -10.48
C LYS A 67 -15.34 -14.93 -9.13
N ARG A 68 -14.74 -14.34 -8.10
CA ARG A 68 -14.95 -14.77 -6.72
C ARG A 68 -16.23 -14.14 -6.20
N VAL A 69 -17.10 -14.97 -5.65
CA VAL A 69 -18.29 -14.55 -4.90
C VAL A 69 -18.00 -14.96 -3.46
N TYR A 70 -18.00 -14.00 -2.56
CA TYR A 70 -17.83 -14.26 -1.14
C TYR A 70 -19.23 -14.47 -0.55
N GLU A 71 -19.46 -15.68 -0.04
CA GLU A 71 -20.61 -16.00 0.81
C GLU A 71 -20.13 -16.00 2.26
N SER A 72 -21.05 -15.99 3.22
CA SER A 72 -20.62 -16.16 4.60
C SER A 72 -20.01 -17.55 4.79
N PRO A 73 -18.81 -17.67 5.37
CA PRO A 73 -18.14 -18.96 5.51
C PRO A 73 -18.94 -19.89 6.43
N SER A 74 -19.01 -21.18 6.06
CA SER A 74 -19.70 -22.22 6.84
C SER A 74 -18.91 -22.76 8.02
N LYS A 75 -17.65 -22.32 8.18
CA LYS A 75 -16.73 -22.72 9.25
C LYS A 75 -15.86 -21.55 9.67
N GLU A 76 -15.21 -21.68 10.81
CA GLU A 76 -14.19 -20.73 11.26
C GLU A 76 -12.93 -20.84 10.41
N TYR A 77 -12.30 -19.70 10.18
CA TYR A 77 -11.01 -19.56 9.49
C TYR A 77 -10.07 -18.72 10.32
N ASP A 78 -8.80 -19.01 10.22
CA ASP A 78 -7.76 -18.16 10.77
C ASP A 78 -7.53 -16.94 9.87
N ILE A 79 -7.18 -15.81 10.49
CA ILE A 79 -6.75 -14.60 9.79
C ILE A 79 -5.23 -14.60 9.77
N ILE A 80 -4.68 -14.51 8.58
CA ILE A 80 -3.24 -14.41 8.36
C ILE A 80 -2.93 -13.05 7.76
N MET A 81 -1.88 -12.40 8.25
CA MET A 81 -1.35 -11.16 7.69
C MET A 81 0.06 -11.41 7.14
N SER A 82 0.32 -10.93 5.93
CA SER A 82 1.68 -10.89 5.39
C SER A 82 2.41 -9.63 5.85
N LYS A 83 3.72 -9.74 6.03
CA LYS A 83 4.61 -8.62 6.40
C LYS A 83 4.14 -7.88 7.68
N PHE A 84 4.23 -6.55 7.69
CA PHE A 84 4.01 -5.72 8.87
C PHE A 84 3.00 -4.62 8.59
N ALA A 85 2.23 -4.23 9.61
CA ALA A 85 1.33 -3.09 9.52
C ALA A 85 2.11 -1.77 9.56
N ALA A 86 1.52 -0.73 8.98
CA ALA A 86 1.95 0.67 9.00
C ALA A 86 3.32 0.96 8.32
N VAL A 87 3.83 0.07 7.48
CA VAL A 87 5.13 0.27 6.80
C VAL A 87 5.09 1.49 5.88
N GLU A 88 4.06 1.63 5.05
CA GLU A 88 3.88 2.80 4.17
C GLU A 88 3.79 4.10 4.98
N GLY A 89 2.99 4.11 6.02
CA GLY A 89 2.84 5.28 6.88
C GLY A 89 4.12 5.64 7.61
N THR A 90 4.92 4.65 8.01
CA THR A 90 6.24 4.88 8.59
C THR A 90 7.16 5.57 7.59
N ALA A 91 7.17 5.15 6.32
CA ALA A 91 7.94 5.80 5.26
C ALA A 91 7.53 7.26 5.06
N ILE A 92 6.22 7.52 5.02
CA ILE A 92 5.69 8.90 4.91
C ILE A 92 6.12 9.76 6.10
N LEU A 93 6.03 9.23 7.34
CA LEU A 93 6.45 9.96 8.53
C LEU A 93 7.95 10.22 8.57
N LEU A 94 8.78 9.30 8.09
CA LEU A 94 10.23 9.49 7.95
C LEU A 94 10.57 10.66 7.03
N GLU A 95 9.82 10.85 5.97
CA GLU A 95 10.01 11.94 5.02
C GLU A 95 9.45 13.26 5.57
N THR A 96 8.20 13.26 6.01
CA THR A 96 7.48 14.49 6.39
C THR A 96 7.90 15.06 7.73
N GLU A 97 8.33 14.21 8.68
CA GLU A 97 8.72 14.59 10.05
C GLU A 97 10.23 14.40 10.30
N SER A 98 11.03 14.40 9.22
CA SER A 98 12.47 14.08 9.26
C SER A 98 13.24 14.92 10.27
N GLU A 99 12.99 16.23 10.36
CA GLU A 99 13.67 17.14 11.29
C GLU A 99 13.43 16.76 12.76
N LYS A 100 12.22 16.35 13.10
CA LYS A 100 11.86 15.94 14.47
C LYS A 100 12.47 14.60 14.80
N LEU A 101 12.40 13.65 13.89
CA LEU A 101 12.91 12.30 14.08
C LEU A 101 14.44 12.27 14.18
N GLN A 102 15.17 13.07 13.40
CA GLN A 102 16.63 13.19 13.45
C GLN A 102 17.13 13.78 14.79
N LYS A 103 16.30 14.52 15.53
CA LYS A 103 16.65 15.01 16.87
C LYS A 103 16.54 13.93 17.95
N THR A 104 15.74 12.88 17.68
CA THR A 104 15.41 11.84 18.66
C THR A 104 16.15 10.54 18.39
N TYR A 105 16.33 10.18 17.13
CA TYR A 105 16.88 8.90 16.70
C TYR A 105 18.19 9.04 15.92
N THR A 106 19.00 7.99 15.95
CA THR A 106 20.25 7.92 15.18
C THR A 106 19.95 7.71 13.69
N GLN A 107 20.88 8.15 12.83
CA GLN A 107 20.75 7.92 11.39
C GLN A 107 20.63 6.43 11.02
N SER A 108 21.35 5.55 11.73
CA SER A 108 21.26 4.09 11.51
C SER A 108 19.86 3.54 11.79
N PHE A 109 19.20 4.02 12.83
CA PHE A 109 17.81 3.64 13.15
C PHE A 109 16.85 4.09 12.05
N LEU A 110 16.96 5.35 11.64
CA LEU A 110 16.09 5.93 10.59
C LEU A 110 16.30 5.25 9.24
N SER A 111 17.55 4.90 8.88
CA SER A 111 17.84 4.17 7.65
C SER A 111 17.25 2.75 7.68
N GLY A 112 17.35 2.04 8.82
CA GLY A 112 16.72 0.72 8.97
C GLY A 112 15.20 0.77 8.83
N ALA A 113 14.56 1.79 9.39
CA ALA A 113 13.13 2.02 9.21
C ALA A 113 12.76 2.32 7.75
N ALA A 114 13.59 3.05 7.01
CA ALA A 114 13.37 3.38 5.61
C ALA A 114 13.48 2.14 4.68
N GLU A 115 14.45 1.24 4.94
CA GLU A 115 14.62 0.01 4.16
C GLU A 115 13.37 -0.87 4.16
N CYS A 116 12.62 -0.89 5.27
CA CYS A 116 11.38 -1.66 5.36
C CYS A 116 10.30 -1.17 4.37
N ALA A 117 10.35 0.09 3.96
CA ALA A 117 9.40 0.69 3.03
C ALA A 117 9.64 0.33 1.56
N GLU A 118 10.76 -0.29 1.22
CA GLU A 118 11.06 -0.69 -0.17
C GLU A 118 10.15 -1.82 -0.70
N HIS A 119 9.41 -2.49 0.18
CA HIS A 119 8.62 -3.67 -0.13
C HIS A 119 7.11 -3.48 -0.01
N LEU A 120 6.56 -2.39 -0.58
CA LEU A 120 5.13 -2.09 -0.50
C LEU A 120 4.24 -2.96 -1.43
N SER A 121 4.81 -3.66 -2.41
CA SER A 121 4.02 -4.50 -3.31
C SER A 121 3.55 -5.79 -2.63
N VAL A 122 2.26 -6.09 -2.72
CA VAL A 122 1.63 -7.34 -2.23
C VAL A 122 1.31 -8.33 -3.35
N ARG A 123 1.83 -8.10 -4.56
CA ARG A 123 1.52 -8.93 -5.74
C ARG A 123 1.91 -10.39 -5.58
N LYS A 124 3.12 -10.65 -5.04
CA LYS A 124 3.62 -12.01 -4.83
C LYS A 124 2.77 -12.74 -3.79
N GLU A 125 2.48 -12.08 -2.68
CA GLU A 125 1.65 -12.60 -1.61
C GLU A 125 0.23 -12.91 -2.11
N ALA A 126 -0.38 -12.00 -2.86
CA ALA A 126 -1.70 -12.20 -3.44
C ALA A 126 -1.74 -13.37 -4.44
N ALA A 127 -0.70 -13.55 -5.26
CA ALA A 127 -0.60 -14.67 -6.19
C ALA A 127 -0.53 -16.01 -5.43
N ILE A 128 0.35 -16.12 -4.44
CA ILE A 128 0.49 -17.30 -3.58
C ILE A 128 -0.81 -17.59 -2.83
N ALA A 129 -1.46 -16.56 -2.30
CA ALA A 129 -2.74 -16.69 -1.60
C ALA A 129 -3.83 -17.27 -2.51
N VAL A 130 -3.90 -16.83 -3.77
CA VAL A 130 -4.85 -17.38 -4.76
C VAL A 130 -4.55 -18.86 -5.04
N GLU A 131 -3.29 -19.21 -5.26
CA GLU A 131 -2.87 -20.60 -5.53
C GLU A 131 -3.10 -21.51 -4.33
N SER A 132 -2.90 -20.99 -3.11
CA SER A 132 -3.15 -21.73 -1.85
C SER A 132 -4.63 -21.88 -1.52
N GLY A 133 -5.52 -21.27 -2.29
CA GLY A 133 -6.96 -21.40 -2.10
C GLY A 133 -7.52 -20.66 -0.89
N VAL A 134 -6.91 -19.53 -0.48
CA VAL A 134 -7.45 -18.69 0.59
C VAL A 134 -8.88 -18.29 0.30
N TYR A 135 -9.71 -18.21 1.34
CA TYR A 135 -11.12 -17.92 1.20
C TYR A 135 -11.36 -16.48 0.74
N ALA A 136 -10.74 -15.53 1.42
CA ALA A 136 -10.81 -14.09 1.10
C ALA A 136 -9.44 -13.45 1.29
N MET A 137 -9.24 -12.29 0.69
CA MET A 137 -8.06 -11.46 0.92
C MET A 137 -8.42 -9.98 0.76
N HIS A 138 -7.71 -9.14 1.49
CA HIS A 138 -7.85 -7.69 1.45
C HIS A 138 -6.47 -7.05 1.70
N ASP A 139 -6.09 -6.07 0.92
CA ASP A 139 -4.87 -5.30 1.16
C ASP A 139 -5.08 -4.29 2.30
N LEU A 140 -4.01 -3.95 2.98
CA LEU A 140 -4.02 -2.87 3.95
C LEU A 140 -3.73 -1.56 3.22
N HIS A 141 -4.50 -0.53 3.55
CA HIS A 141 -4.30 0.80 2.99
C HIS A 141 -4.77 1.88 3.96
N GLN A 142 -5.61 2.81 3.51
CA GLN A 142 -6.17 3.88 4.35
C GLN A 142 -6.98 3.30 5.51
N GLY A 143 -6.84 3.93 6.71
CA GLY A 143 -7.44 3.39 7.94
C GLY A 143 -6.63 2.29 8.61
N GLY A 144 -5.48 1.92 8.04
CA GLY A 144 -4.54 0.96 8.60
C GLY A 144 -5.12 -0.44 8.74
N ILE A 145 -4.57 -1.21 9.70
CA ILE A 145 -5.04 -2.57 9.97
C ILE A 145 -6.48 -2.60 10.47
N PHE A 146 -6.93 -1.57 11.22
CA PHE A 146 -8.31 -1.52 11.70
C PHE A 146 -9.29 -1.33 10.53
N GLY A 147 -8.95 -0.47 9.57
CA GLY A 147 -9.74 -0.29 8.35
C GLY A 147 -9.83 -1.59 7.55
N ALA A 148 -8.71 -2.22 7.27
CA ALA A 148 -8.65 -3.47 6.51
C ALA A 148 -9.41 -4.63 7.18
N LEU A 149 -9.32 -4.79 8.50
CA LEU A 149 -10.09 -5.79 9.24
C LEU A 149 -11.60 -5.52 9.14
N TRP A 150 -12.01 -4.27 9.27
CA TRP A 150 -13.41 -3.90 9.11
C TRP A 150 -13.93 -4.17 7.69
N GLU A 151 -13.16 -3.79 6.67
CA GLU A 151 -13.51 -3.99 5.26
C GLU A 151 -13.56 -5.47 4.90
N LEU A 152 -12.59 -6.27 5.35
CA LEU A 152 -12.60 -7.72 5.19
C LEU A 152 -13.84 -8.36 5.84
N SER A 153 -14.15 -7.98 7.09
CA SER A 153 -15.35 -8.43 7.80
C SER A 153 -16.64 -8.13 7.01
N ARG A 154 -16.75 -6.92 6.48
CA ARG A 154 -17.89 -6.50 5.65
C ARG A 154 -17.97 -7.26 4.33
N GLN A 155 -16.83 -7.50 3.70
CA GLN A 155 -16.74 -8.21 2.42
C GLN A 155 -17.26 -9.66 2.52
N ILE A 156 -16.95 -10.35 3.61
CA ILE A 156 -17.31 -11.75 3.83
C ILE A 156 -18.52 -11.95 4.75
N GLY A 157 -19.05 -10.88 5.33
CA GLY A 157 -20.27 -10.91 6.14
C GLY A 157 -20.15 -11.63 7.49
N VAL A 158 -18.97 -11.57 8.14
CA VAL A 158 -18.73 -12.23 9.44
C VAL A 158 -18.05 -11.30 10.45
N GLY A 159 -18.19 -11.60 11.73
CA GLY A 159 -17.40 -10.97 12.79
C GLY A 159 -16.00 -11.55 12.84
N LEU A 160 -15.03 -10.73 13.27
CA LEU A 160 -13.64 -11.12 13.46
C LEU A 160 -13.28 -11.06 14.95
N ASN A 161 -12.51 -12.04 15.42
CA ASN A 161 -11.91 -12.04 16.75
C ASN A 161 -10.40 -11.85 16.59
N VAL A 162 -9.88 -10.68 17.00
CA VAL A 162 -8.50 -10.27 16.73
C VAL A 162 -7.78 -9.98 18.04
N ASP A 163 -6.65 -10.67 18.25
CA ASP A 163 -5.69 -10.34 19.31
C ASP A 163 -4.70 -9.30 18.75
N LEU A 164 -4.83 -8.05 19.20
CA LEU A 164 -4.00 -6.93 18.73
C LEU A 164 -2.50 -7.17 18.98
N LYS A 165 -2.14 -7.94 19.99
CA LYS A 165 -0.73 -8.25 20.30
C LYS A 165 -0.09 -9.18 19.27
N LYS A 166 -0.90 -9.87 18.46
CA LYS A 166 -0.44 -10.76 17.40
C LYS A 166 -0.29 -10.05 16.04
N ILE A 167 -0.74 -8.81 15.93
CA ILE A 167 -0.55 -8.02 14.71
C ILE A 167 0.94 -7.67 14.60
N PRO A 168 1.64 -8.12 13.55
CA PRO A 168 3.05 -7.82 13.37
C PRO A 168 3.24 -6.34 12.99
N ILE A 169 3.97 -5.62 13.84
CA ILE A 169 4.38 -4.23 13.63
C ILE A 169 5.88 -4.16 13.92
N LEU A 170 6.62 -3.45 13.08
CA LEU A 170 8.05 -3.24 13.30
C LEU A 170 8.31 -2.39 14.53
N GLN A 171 9.41 -2.66 15.23
CA GLN A 171 9.81 -1.86 16.40
C GLN A 171 10.04 -0.41 15.99
N GLU A 172 10.67 -0.18 14.85
CA GLU A 172 10.93 1.16 14.29
C GLU A 172 9.60 1.92 14.07
N THR A 173 8.59 1.25 13.55
CA THR A 173 7.24 1.82 13.38
C THR A 173 6.62 2.22 14.72
N VAL A 174 6.72 1.35 15.74
CA VAL A 174 6.19 1.63 17.08
C VAL A 174 6.87 2.86 17.69
N GLU A 175 8.19 2.91 17.65
CA GLU A 175 9.00 4.02 18.20
C GLU A 175 8.71 5.36 17.52
N ILE A 176 8.64 5.36 16.17
CA ILE A 176 8.32 6.55 15.37
C ILE A 176 6.90 7.03 15.67
N CYS A 177 5.94 6.12 15.72
CA CYS A 177 4.55 6.44 16.03
C CYS A 177 4.41 7.00 17.45
N GLU A 178 5.10 6.44 18.44
CA GLU A 178 5.10 6.93 19.82
C GLU A 178 5.72 8.34 19.91
N CYS A 179 6.84 8.57 19.25
CA CYS A 179 7.50 9.89 19.18
C CYS A 179 6.59 10.98 18.60
N LEU A 180 5.76 10.61 17.63
CA LEU A 180 4.87 11.53 16.92
C LEU A 180 3.44 11.58 17.48
N GLY A 181 3.09 10.72 18.44
CA GLY A 181 1.75 10.62 19.01
C GLY A 181 0.72 10.05 18.04
N VAL A 182 1.14 9.16 17.13
CA VAL A 182 0.30 8.52 16.10
C VAL A 182 0.01 7.07 16.49
N ASN A 183 -1.21 6.58 16.21
CA ASN A 183 -1.56 5.19 16.45
C ASN A 183 -1.16 4.31 15.25
N PRO A 184 -0.20 3.36 15.40
CA PRO A 184 0.27 2.53 14.30
C PRO A 184 -0.81 1.62 13.71
N TYR A 185 -1.84 1.25 14.46
CA TYR A 185 -2.95 0.43 13.96
C TYR A 185 -3.89 1.18 13.00
N GLN A 186 -3.90 2.50 13.05
CA GLN A 186 -4.72 3.37 12.20
C GLN A 186 -3.92 4.04 11.08
N LEU A 187 -2.58 3.99 11.19
CA LEU A 187 -1.69 4.58 10.21
C LEU A 187 -1.79 3.81 8.89
N ILE A 188 -1.75 4.53 7.76
CA ILE A 188 -1.79 3.94 6.42
C ILE A 188 -0.78 2.79 6.30
N SER A 189 -1.19 1.65 5.74
CA SER A 189 -0.49 0.38 5.88
C SER A 189 -0.27 -0.37 4.56
N GLY A 190 -0.11 0.33 3.44
CA GLY A 190 0.26 -0.32 2.19
C GLY A 190 1.47 -1.23 2.35
N GLY A 191 1.50 -2.34 1.60
CA GLY A 191 2.58 -3.33 1.67
C GLY A 191 2.25 -4.60 2.44
N ALA A 192 1.08 -4.70 3.07
CA ALA A 192 0.62 -5.91 3.76
C ALA A 192 -0.73 -6.40 3.21
N LEU A 193 -1.01 -7.67 3.37
CA LEU A 193 -2.21 -8.36 2.91
C LEU A 193 -2.81 -9.18 4.03
N LEU A 194 -4.12 -8.99 4.28
CA LEU A 194 -4.94 -9.89 5.10
C LEU A 194 -5.53 -11.00 4.24
N MET A 195 -5.56 -12.18 4.78
CA MET A 195 -6.14 -13.33 4.10
C MET A 195 -6.66 -14.36 5.10
#